data_e8a39467adfd24a75a104724c2bf3c90
#
_entry.id   e8a39467adfd24a75a104724c2bf3c90
#
_cell.length_a   1.000
_cell.length_b   1.000
_cell.length_c   1.000
_cell.angle_alpha   90.00
_cell.angle_beta   90.00
_cell.angle_gamma   90.00
#
_symmetry.space_group_name_H-M   'P 1'
#
loop_
_entity.id
_entity.type
_entity.pdbx_description
1 polymer ?
#
loop_
_entity_poly.entity_id
_entity_poly.type
_entity_poly.pdbx_seq_one_letter_code
_entity_poly.pdbx_strand_id
1 'polypeptide(L)'
;MIYGPTVLFALGEGAVVPLLPVIAADLGADVPTAALVVSALVVGQLCGNLPAGWAVARVGERVTMAVGGGIALLGTIGLTWAPNLGVLAASIFVIGISAAAFGLARHSFMTTRVPISFRARALSLLGGTFRLGMFVGPFIAAALLALFGDPHVTVWFFAVCLAATILLVLLGPDPEARTVQLTTAHASGDDIEDTGEPVTGPIGTASAREPGTGVLRTMWRHRGVLSRLGLAAASLSAVRSARQVVLPLWGVSIGLDAQTIALVVGVSGAIDFALFYASGQVMDRFGRLWAALPAMLLMGLGFTALSFTHDGDQAAMWFALFAAVLGVGNGLSSGILLTLGADAAPQTEPAAFLGSWRTLTDAGGAIAPLVVSGVAAAFSLAVAAGVMGIIGIVGAVAFARWVPRFVPRSRA
;
A
#
# COMPACT_ATOMS: atom_id res chain seq x y z
N MET A 1 7.00 -16.73 -10.43
CA MET A 1 7.87 -16.57 -9.27
C MET A 1 7.44 -15.45 -8.33
N ILE A 2 7.05 -14.23 -8.77
CA ILE A 2 6.71 -13.09 -7.89
C ILE A 2 5.23 -13.04 -7.51
N TYR A 3 4.32 -13.41 -8.42
CA TYR A 3 2.87 -13.31 -8.18
C TYR A 3 2.39 -14.21 -7.04
N GLY A 4 2.84 -15.47 -6.98
CA GLY A 4 2.49 -16.40 -5.90
C GLY A 4 2.88 -15.89 -4.51
N PRO A 5 4.17 -15.55 -4.27
CA PRO A 5 4.61 -14.91 -3.04
C PRO A 5 3.83 -13.63 -2.70
N THR A 6 3.49 -12.81 -3.71
CA THR A 6 2.72 -11.58 -3.50
C THR A 6 1.28 -11.86 -3.04
N VAL A 7 0.60 -12.85 -3.63
CA VAL A 7 -0.75 -13.24 -3.17
C VAL A 7 -0.70 -13.76 -1.74
N LEU A 8 0.21 -14.67 -1.42
CA LEU A 8 0.31 -15.27 -0.09
C LEU A 8 0.61 -14.23 0.97
N PHE A 9 1.59 -13.35 0.71
CA PHE A 9 1.91 -12.25 1.63
C PHE A 9 0.69 -11.35 1.86
N ALA A 10 0.05 -10.88 0.77
CA ALA A 10 -1.12 -10.00 0.85
C ALA A 10 -2.34 -10.68 1.48
N LEU A 11 -2.51 -11.98 1.28
CA LEU A 11 -3.58 -12.76 1.87
C LEU A 11 -3.46 -12.83 3.39
N GLY A 12 -2.26 -13.15 3.87
CA GLY A 12 -1.97 -13.20 5.29
C GLY A 12 -2.04 -11.81 5.95
N GLU A 13 -1.45 -10.79 5.34
CA GLU A 13 -1.52 -9.40 5.80
C GLU A 13 -2.99 -8.93 5.86
N GLY A 14 -3.77 -9.18 4.81
CA GLY A 14 -5.19 -8.83 4.74
C GLY A 14 -6.04 -9.54 5.79
N ALA A 15 -5.68 -10.76 6.21
CA ALA A 15 -6.37 -11.47 7.27
C ALA A 15 -6.07 -10.89 8.66
N VAL A 16 -4.83 -10.48 8.93
CA VAL A 16 -4.38 -10.05 10.26
C VAL A 16 -4.63 -8.57 10.51
N VAL A 17 -4.36 -7.69 9.54
CA VAL A 17 -4.40 -6.23 9.74
C VAL A 17 -5.74 -5.73 10.32
N PRO A 18 -6.92 -6.19 9.85
CA PRO A 18 -8.20 -5.76 10.42
C PRO A 18 -8.43 -6.19 11.88
N LEU A 19 -7.68 -7.20 12.35
CA LEU A 19 -7.83 -7.75 13.70
C LEU A 19 -6.78 -7.22 14.69
N LEU A 20 -5.78 -6.47 14.24
CA LEU A 20 -4.77 -5.88 15.12
C LEU A 20 -5.38 -5.02 16.25
N PRO A 21 -6.42 -4.18 16.00
CA PRO A 21 -7.08 -3.45 17.09
C PRO A 21 -7.80 -4.36 18.08
N VAL A 22 -8.36 -5.47 17.61
CA VAL A 22 -9.03 -6.48 18.48
C VAL A 22 -8.00 -7.11 19.40
N ILE A 23 -6.88 -7.59 18.83
CA ILE A 23 -5.77 -8.19 19.61
C ILE A 23 -5.18 -7.18 20.61
N ALA A 24 -5.09 -5.89 20.24
CA ALA A 24 -4.65 -4.85 21.17
C ALA A 24 -5.66 -4.63 22.31
N ALA A 25 -6.96 -4.64 22.01
CA ALA A 25 -8.03 -4.51 22.99
C ALA A 25 -8.06 -5.69 23.96
N ASP A 26 -7.81 -6.92 23.51
CA ASP A 26 -7.69 -8.12 24.35
C ASP A 26 -6.53 -8.03 25.35
N LEU A 27 -5.47 -7.25 25.01
CA LEU A 27 -4.36 -6.91 25.90
C LEU A 27 -4.64 -5.66 26.77
N GLY A 28 -5.89 -5.17 26.80
CA GLY A 28 -6.32 -4.05 27.62
C GLY A 28 -6.05 -2.66 27.01
N ALA A 29 -5.81 -2.56 25.71
CA ALA A 29 -5.68 -1.26 25.05
C ALA A 29 -7.05 -0.56 24.94
N ASP A 30 -7.10 0.72 25.32
CA ASP A 30 -8.20 1.60 24.92
C ASP A 30 -8.09 1.94 23.42
N VAL A 31 -9.13 2.54 22.85
CA VAL A 31 -9.20 2.85 21.42
C VAL A 31 -8.01 3.70 20.93
N PRO A 32 -7.60 4.78 21.63
CA PRO A 32 -6.42 5.56 21.24
C PRO A 32 -5.12 4.76 21.26
N THR A 33 -4.91 3.95 22.29
CA THR A 33 -3.71 3.09 22.40
C THR A 33 -3.70 2.02 21.32
N ALA A 34 -4.84 1.39 21.03
CA ALA A 34 -4.98 0.44 19.93
C ALA A 34 -4.65 1.11 18.58
N ALA A 35 -5.11 2.34 18.34
CA ALA A 35 -4.76 3.12 17.15
C ALA A 35 -3.25 3.37 17.05
N LEU A 36 -2.60 3.71 18.16
CA LEU A 36 -1.15 3.92 18.22
C LEU A 36 -0.40 2.62 17.91
N VAL A 37 -0.81 1.50 18.50
CA VAL A 37 -0.21 0.18 18.27
C VAL A 37 -0.32 -0.22 16.80
N VAL A 38 -1.50 -0.06 16.20
CA VAL A 38 -1.70 -0.36 14.76
C VAL A 38 -0.89 0.56 13.86
N SER A 39 -0.72 1.84 14.24
CA SER A 39 0.09 2.79 13.48
C SER A 39 1.57 2.37 13.38
N ALA A 40 2.06 1.53 14.29
CA ALA A 40 3.42 0.99 14.26
C ALA A 40 3.71 0.23 12.95
N LEU A 41 2.69 -0.37 12.31
CA LEU A 41 2.83 -1.01 10.99
C LEU A 41 3.30 -0.01 9.93
N VAL A 42 2.62 1.13 9.82
CA VAL A 42 2.91 2.14 8.80
C VAL A 42 4.21 2.88 9.11
N VAL A 43 4.49 3.14 10.39
CA VAL A 43 5.78 3.70 10.82
C VAL A 43 6.91 2.74 10.49
N GLY A 44 6.72 1.43 10.74
CA GLY A 44 7.66 0.39 10.33
C GLY A 44 7.90 0.36 8.83
N GLN A 45 6.85 0.46 8.02
CA GLN A 45 6.97 0.54 6.55
C GLN A 45 7.78 1.77 6.11
N LEU A 46 7.52 2.93 6.72
CA LEU A 46 8.25 4.16 6.41
C LEU A 46 9.74 4.02 6.76
N CYS A 47 10.06 3.54 7.95
CA CYS A 47 11.44 3.31 8.39
C CYS A 47 12.13 2.21 7.55
N GLY A 48 11.38 1.20 7.13
CA GLY A 48 11.87 0.07 6.34
C GLY A 48 12.26 0.43 4.90
N ASN A 49 11.71 1.49 4.32
CA ASN A 49 11.95 1.83 2.91
C ASN A 49 13.44 2.09 2.58
N LEU A 50 14.17 2.78 3.44
CA LEU A 50 15.60 3.07 3.24
C LEU A 50 16.47 1.82 3.35
N PRO A 51 16.40 1.03 4.45
CA PRO A 51 17.11 -0.24 4.56
C PRO A 51 16.78 -1.22 3.44
N ALA A 52 15.51 -1.28 3.04
CA ALA A 52 15.07 -2.14 1.95
C ALA A 52 15.72 -1.76 0.61
N GLY A 53 15.80 -0.46 0.30
CA GLY A 53 16.49 0.02 -0.90
C GLY A 53 17.96 -0.36 -0.93
N TRP A 54 18.63 -0.22 0.21
CA TRP A 54 20.03 -0.64 0.36
C TRP A 54 20.19 -2.15 0.22
N ALA A 55 19.31 -2.94 0.84
CA ALA A 55 19.35 -4.40 0.78
C ALA A 55 19.13 -4.89 -0.67
N VAL A 56 18.10 -4.40 -1.37
CA VAL A 56 17.85 -4.74 -2.78
C VAL A 56 19.07 -4.43 -3.65
N ALA A 57 19.72 -3.29 -3.44
CA ALA A 57 20.90 -2.88 -4.21
C ALA A 57 22.15 -3.72 -3.91
N ARG A 58 22.28 -4.31 -2.69
CA ARG A 58 23.45 -5.06 -2.25
C ARG A 58 23.34 -6.56 -2.43
N VAL A 59 22.20 -7.12 -2.03
CA VAL A 59 22.00 -8.58 -1.95
C VAL A 59 20.96 -9.09 -2.98
N GLY A 60 20.38 -8.19 -3.77
CA GLY A 60 19.41 -8.53 -4.81
C GLY A 60 17.98 -8.70 -4.29
N GLU A 61 17.05 -8.82 -5.23
CA GLU A 61 15.61 -8.85 -4.95
C GLU A 61 15.19 -10.14 -4.22
N ARG A 62 15.72 -11.29 -4.64
CA ARG A 62 15.36 -12.61 -4.10
C ARG A 62 15.73 -12.74 -2.63
N VAL A 63 16.97 -12.41 -2.30
CA VAL A 63 17.48 -12.50 -0.91
C VAL A 63 16.73 -11.49 -0.04
N THR A 64 16.49 -10.27 -0.53
CA THR A 64 15.74 -9.25 0.23
C THR A 64 14.30 -9.72 0.52
N MET A 65 13.62 -10.37 -0.44
CA MET A 65 12.28 -10.93 -0.21
C MET A 65 12.30 -12.07 0.80
N ALA A 66 13.28 -12.99 0.71
CA ALA A 66 13.39 -14.12 1.63
C ALA A 66 13.70 -13.65 3.06
N VAL A 67 14.67 -12.76 3.22
CA VAL A 67 15.05 -12.18 4.52
C VAL A 67 13.91 -11.35 5.10
N GLY A 68 13.27 -10.50 4.27
CA GLY A 68 12.08 -9.74 4.67
C GLY A 68 10.96 -10.66 5.16
N GLY A 69 10.68 -11.74 4.41
CA GLY A 69 9.71 -12.76 4.85
C GLY A 69 10.08 -13.40 6.19
N GLY A 70 11.37 -13.73 6.39
CA GLY A 70 11.88 -14.29 7.68
C GLY A 70 11.71 -13.31 8.83
N ILE A 71 12.03 -12.03 8.64
CA ILE A 71 11.82 -10.98 9.64
C ILE A 71 10.34 -10.78 9.94
N ALA A 72 9.47 -10.82 8.91
CA ALA A 72 8.02 -10.78 9.11
C ALA A 72 7.52 -11.97 9.92
N LEU A 73 8.05 -13.17 9.67
CA LEU A 73 7.70 -14.37 10.43
C LEU A 73 8.10 -14.24 11.90
N LEU A 74 9.30 -13.71 12.21
CA LEU A 74 9.70 -13.40 13.57
C LEU A 74 8.80 -12.38 14.25
N GLY A 75 8.41 -11.31 13.53
CA GLY A 75 7.43 -10.34 14.01
C GLY A 75 6.06 -10.97 14.26
N THR A 76 5.62 -11.89 13.40
CA THR A 76 4.35 -12.61 13.56
C THR A 76 4.36 -13.55 14.77
N ILE A 77 5.48 -14.22 15.01
CA ILE A 77 5.71 -15.04 16.21
C ILE A 77 5.67 -14.15 17.47
N GLY A 78 6.36 -13.00 17.44
CA GLY A 78 6.33 -12.03 18.53
C GLY A 78 4.92 -11.47 18.81
N LEU A 79 4.10 -11.29 17.78
CA LEU A 79 2.71 -10.88 17.90
C LEU A 79 1.85 -11.94 18.58
N THR A 80 2.06 -13.23 18.25
CA THR A 80 1.30 -14.35 18.83
C THR A 80 1.52 -14.48 20.36
N TRP A 81 2.74 -14.25 20.82
CA TRP A 81 3.11 -14.39 22.24
C TRP A 81 3.36 -13.05 22.93
N ALA A 82 2.81 -11.95 22.42
CA ALA A 82 2.99 -10.63 23.01
C ALA A 82 2.39 -10.56 24.43
N PRO A 83 3.20 -10.40 25.49
CA PRO A 83 2.71 -10.33 26.86
C PRO A 83 2.15 -8.96 27.23
N ASN A 84 2.40 -7.95 26.41
CA ASN A 84 1.98 -6.56 26.63
C ASN A 84 1.96 -5.76 25.32
N LEU A 85 1.34 -4.58 25.37
CA LEU A 85 1.18 -3.69 24.22
C LEU A 85 2.49 -3.21 23.62
N GLY A 86 3.56 -3.08 24.41
CA GLY A 86 4.89 -2.69 23.92
C GLY A 86 5.50 -3.73 22.99
N VAL A 87 5.45 -5.01 23.38
CA VAL A 87 5.92 -6.13 22.54
C VAL A 87 5.02 -6.29 21.32
N LEU A 88 3.70 -6.12 21.46
CA LEU A 88 2.77 -6.14 20.35
C LEU A 88 3.13 -5.04 19.31
N ALA A 89 3.31 -3.80 19.76
CA ALA A 89 3.67 -2.68 18.88
C ALA A 89 5.03 -2.90 18.20
N ALA A 90 6.03 -3.41 18.93
CA ALA A 90 7.34 -3.73 18.37
C ALA A 90 7.23 -4.83 17.30
N SER A 91 6.43 -5.86 17.52
CA SER A 91 6.18 -6.94 16.57
C SER A 91 5.51 -6.42 15.29
N ILE A 92 4.49 -5.58 15.43
CA ILE A 92 3.79 -4.93 14.31
C ILE A 92 4.75 -4.01 13.53
N PHE A 93 5.60 -3.26 14.22
CA PHE A 93 6.63 -2.41 13.62
C PHE A 93 7.61 -3.23 12.77
N VAL A 94 8.08 -4.37 13.28
CA VAL A 94 8.96 -5.31 12.57
C VAL A 94 8.29 -5.88 11.33
N ILE A 95 6.99 -6.25 11.42
CA ILE A 95 6.19 -6.67 10.26
C ILE A 95 6.12 -5.54 9.22
N GLY A 96 5.94 -4.29 9.68
CA GLY A 96 5.94 -3.11 8.80
C GLY A 96 7.25 -2.92 8.02
N ILE A 97 8.40 -3.00 8.69
CA ILE A 97 9.72 -2.95 8.03
C ILE A 97 9.83 -4.04 6.96
N SER A 98 9.38 -5.24 7.27
CA SER A 98 9.43 -6.38 6.37
C SER A 98 8.51 -6.20 5.16
N ALA A 99 7.32 -5.66 5.36
CA ALA A 99 6.37 -5.34 4.29
C ALA A 99 6.96 -4.32 3.30
N ALA A 100 7.69 -3.31 3.79
CA ALA A 100 8.43 -2.37 2.95
C ALA A 100 9.52 -3.07 2.13
N ALA A 101 10.32 -3.94 2.74
CA ALA A 101 11.37 -4.69 2.07
C ALA A 101 10.81 -5.61 0.99
N PHE A 102 9.74 -6.36 1.30
CA PHE A 102 9.04 -7.22 0.36
C PHE A 102 8.42 -6.42 -0.79
N GLY A 103 7.75 -5.31 -0.47
CA GLY A 103 7.14 -4.40 -1.45
C GLY A 103 8.14 -3.82 -2.43
N LEU A 104 9.28 -3.33 -1.93
CA LEU A 104 10.31 -2.72 -2.75
C LEU A 104 11.03 -3.76 -3.63
N ALA A 105 11.39 -4.92 -3.07
CA ALA A 105 12.07 -5.98 -3.81
C ALA A 105 11.22 -6.49 -4.99
N ARG A 106 9.91 -6.71 -4.80
CA ARG A 106 9.02 -7.14 -5.89
C ARG A 106 8.85 -6.08 -6.97
N HIS A 107 8.81 -4.78 -6.61
CA HIS A 107 8.76 -3.69 -7.58
C HIS A 107 10.05 -3.56 -8.37
N SER A 108 11.20 -3.64 -7.68
CA SER A 108 12.52 -3.66 -8.31
C SER A 108 12.62 -4.77 -9.33
N PHE A 109 12.26 -5.99 -8.96
CA PHE A 109 12.26 -7.13 -9.88
C PHE A 109 11.44 -6.87 -11.15
N MET A 110 10.23 -6.30 -11.02
CA MET A 110 9.38 -6.02 -12.18
C MET A 110 9.97 -4.93 -13.08
N THR A 111 10.70 -3.98 -12.53
CA THR A 111 11.30 -2.90 -13.30
C THR A 111 12.64 -3.28 -13.93
N THR A 112 13.38 -4.20 -13.33
CA THR A 112 14.72 -4.61 -13.79
C THR A 112 14.67 -5.83 -14.72
N ARG A 113 13.77 -6.78 -14.49
CA ARG A 113 13.75 -8.08 -15.15
C ARG A 113 12.67 -8.25 -16.23
N VAL A 114 11.66 -7.37 -16.25
CA VAL A 114 10.58 -7.45 -17.26
C VAL A 114 10.89 -6.51 -18.42
N PRO A 115 10.82 -7.00 -19.69
CA PRO A 115 11.00 -6.17 -20.87
C PRO A 115 10.06 -4.95 -20.86
N ILE A 116 10.53 -3.82 -21.36
CA ILE A 116 9.80 -2.53 -21.33
C ILE A 116 8.40 -2.66 -21.94
N SER A 117 8.27 -3.43 -23.03
CA SER A 117 7.00 -3.68 -23.73
C SER A 117 5.94 -4.41 -22.89
N PHE A 118 6.35 -5.20 -21.88
CA PHE A 118 5.44 -5.96 -21.00
C PHE A 118 5.39 -5.40 -19.57
N ARG A 119 6.26 -4.45 -19.22
CA ARG A 119 6.42 -3.93 -17.86
C ARG A 119 5.12 -3.34 -17.29
N ALA A 120 4.39 -2.57 -18.08
CA ALA A 120 3.11 -1.98 -17.64
C ALA A 120 2.08 -3.07 -17.27
N ARG A 121 1.93 -4.12 -18.08
CA ARG A 121 1.04 -5.24 -17.80
C ARG A 121 1.48 -6.02 -16.57
N ALA A 122 2.78 -6.28 -16.43
CA ALA A 122 3.35 -6.99 -15.29
C ALA A 122 3.14 -6.24 -13.96
N LEU A 123 3.36 -4.92 -13.95
CA LEU A 123 3.12 -4.07 -12.78
C LEU A 123 1.63 -3.96 -12.44
N SER A 124 0.76 -3.86 -13.45
CA SER A 124 -0.69 -3.86 -13.25
C SER A 124 -1.17 -5.19 -12.64
N LEU A 125 -0.71 -6.30 -13.18
CA LEU A 125 -1.01 -7.63 -12.65
C LEU A 125 -0.48 -7.81 -11.22
N LEU A 126 0.71 -7.31 -10.92
CA LEU A 126 1.29 -7.32 -9.58
C LEU A 126 0.41 -6.55 -8.58
N GLY A 127 -0.05 -5.36 -8.97
CA GLY A 127 -0.96 -4.56 -8.16
C GLY A 127 -2.32 -5.23 -7.95
N GLY A 128 -2.88 -5.83 -9.00
CA GLY A 128 -4.13 -6.60 -8.94
C GLY A 128 -4.01 -7.84 -8.03
N THR A 129 -2.89 -8.55 -8.14
CA THR A 129 -2.58 -9.73 -7.32
C THR A 129 -2.48 -9.39 -5.83
N PHE A 130 -1.83 -8.28 -5.49
CA PHE A 130 -1.75 -7.81 -4.11
C PHE A 130 -3.14 -7.42 -3.57
N ARG A 131 -3.93 -6.69 -4.36
CA ARG A 131 -5.30 -6.31 -3.98
C ARG A 131 -6.22 -7.50 -3.80
N LEU A 132 -6.07 -8.53 -4.64
CA LEU A 132 -6.80 -9.79 -4.49
C LEU A 132 -6.53 -10.43 -3.12
N GLY A 133 -5.26 -10.52 -2.71
CA GLY A 133 -4.91 -11.02 -1.38
C GLY A 133 -5.51 -10.19 -0.26
N MET A 134 -5.37 -8.87 -0.32
CA MET A 134 -5.94 -7.93 0.66
C MET A 134 -7.47 -7.98 0.71
N PHE A 135 -8.14 -8.28 -0.39
CA PHE A 135 -9.59 -8.46 -0.46
C PHE A 135 -10.03 -9.81 0.14
N VAL A 136 -9.36 -10.90 -0.22
CA VAL A 136 -9.75 -12.26 0.21
C VAL A 136 -9.36 -12.52 1.67
N GLY A 137 -8.27 -11.92 2.14
CA GLY A 137 -7.74 -12.11 3.50
C GLY A 137 -8.77 -11.94 4.61
N PRO A 138 -9.53 -10.84 4.68
CA PRO A 138 -10.54 -10.64 5.74
C PRO A 138 -11.66 -11.68 5.74
N PHE A 139 -12.05 -12.23 4.58
CA PHE A 139 -13.04 -13.31 4.52
C PHE A 139 -12.47 -14.61 5.07
N ILE A 140 -11.19 -14.90 4.81
CA ILE A 140 -10.52 -16.06 5.44
C ILE A 140 -10.43 -15.83 6.94
N ALA A 141 -10.09 -14.62 7.39
CA ALA A 141 -10.10 -14.29 8.82
C ALA A 141 -11.48 -14.54 9.44
N ALA A 142 -12.55 -14.06 8.83
CA ALA A 142 -13.91 -14.28 9.30
C ALA A 142 -14.28 -15.77 9.36
N ALA A 143 -13.89 -16.54 8.34
CA ALA A 143 -14.11 -17.99 8.33
C ALA A 143 -13.30 -18.71 9.43
N LEU A 144 -12.05 -18.34 9.65
CA LEU A 144 -11.23 -18.90 10.73
C LEU A 144 -11.80 -18.56 12.11
N LEU A 145 -12.28 -17.33 12.30
CA LEU A 145 -12.94 -16.91 13.53
C LEU A 145 -14.24 -17.66 13.77
N ALA A 146 -15.04 -17.91 12.71
CA ALA A 146 -16.26 -18.72 12.82
C ALA A 146 -15.98 -20.17 13.24
N LEU A 147 -14.83 -20.73 12.82
CA LEU A 147 -14.46 -22.12 13.10
C LEU A 147 -13.78 -22.29 14.47
N PHE A 148 -12.93 -21.35 14.86
CA PHE A 148 -12.05 -21.50 16.02
C PHE A 148 -12.35 -20.51 17.17
N GLY A 149 -13.02 -19.39 16.89
CA GLY A 149 -13.39 -18.39 17.89
C GLY A 149 -12.26 -17.54 18.45
N ASP A 150 -11.01 -17.74 17.99
CA ASP A 150 -9.81 -17.08 18.52
C ASP A 150 -9.14 -16.21 17.43
N PRO A 151 -8.95 -14.90 17.64
CA PRO A 151 -8.23 -14.03 16.71
C PRO A 151 -6.79 -14.47 16.42
N HIS A 152 -6.12 -15.16 17.36
CA HIS A 152 -4.75 -15.65 17.16
C HIS A 152 -4.63 -16.69 16.03
N VAL A 153 -5.70 -17.37 15.67
CA VAL A 153 -5.68 -18.30 14.51
C VAL A 153 -5.36 -17.58 13.22
N THR A 154 -5.79 -16.32 13.06
CA THR A 154 -5.46 -15.51 11.89
C THR A 154 -3.98 -15.12 11.83
N VAL A 155 -3.36 -14.95 13.00
CA VAL A 155 -1.91 -14.70 13.12
C VAL A 155 -1.13 -15.94 12.70
N TRP A 156 -1.56 -17.14 13.11
CA TRP A 156 -0.99 -18.41 12.64
C TRP A 156 -1.18 -18.62 11.14
N PHE A 157 -2.35 -18.27 10.61
CA PHE A 157 -2.58 -18.28 9.17
C PHE A 157 -1.58 -17.38 8.43
N PHE A 158 -1.33 -16.17 8.93
CA PHE A 158 -0.30 -15.28 8.37
C PHE A 158 1.09 -15.91 8.45
N ALA A 159 1.46 -16.54 9.56
CA ALA A 159 2.74 -17.24 9.69
C ALA A 159 2.88 -18.36 8.64
N VAL A 160 1.84 -19.13 8.38
CA VAL A 160 1.81 -20.17 7.32
C VAL A 160 1.98 -19.51 5.93
N CYS A 161 1.27 -18.43 5.65
CA CYS A 161 1.42 -17.67 4.41
C CYS A 161 2.84 -17.14 4.20
N LEU A 162 3.48 -16.64 5.28
CA LEU A 162 4.86 -16.16 5.25
C LEU A 162 5.84 -17.30 5.00
N ALA A 163 5.69 -18.43 5.71
CA ALA A 163 6.51 -19.62 5.50
C ALA A 163 6.41 -20.14 4.05
N ALA A 164 5.19 -20.22 3.53
CA ALA A 164 4.96 -20.58 2.13
C ALA A 164 5.55 -19.56 1.15
N THR A 165 5.47 -18.26 1.48
CA THR A 165 6.09 -17.18 0.69
C THR A 165 7.60 -17.35 0.62
N ILE A 166 8.26 -17.57 1.77
CA ILE A 166 9.71 -17.80 1.85
C ILE A 166 10.09 -19.03 1.02
N LEU A 167 9.37 -20.13 1.19
CA LEU A 167 9.62 -21.37 0.47
C LEU A 167 9.51 -21.18 -1.05
N LEU A 168 8.45 -20.51 -1.54
CA LEU A 168 8.28 -20.20 -2.95
C LEU A 168 9.38 -19.28 -3.50
N VAL A 169 9.86 -18.33 -2.70
CA VAL A 169 10.96 -17.45 -3.10
C VAL A 169 12.27 -18.22 -3.18
N LEU A 170 12.53 -19.13 -2.23
CA LEU A 170 13.77 -19.91 -2.17
C LEU A 170 13.80 -21.06 -3.19
N LEU A 171 12.69 -21.76 -3.40
CA LEU A 171 12.60 -22.89 -4.34
C LEU A 171 12.30 -22.45 -5.77
N GLY A 172 11.83 -21.22 -5.99
CA GLY A 172 11.52 -20.72 -7.33
C GLY A 172 12.77 -20.66 -8.22
N PRO A 173 12.59 -20.83 -9.56
CA PRO A 173 13.69 -20.78 -10.52
C PRO A 173 14.43 -19.43 -10.39
N ASP A 174 15.76 -19.50 -10.34
CA ASP A 174 16.60 -18.32 -10.21
C ASP A 174 16.76 -17.61 -11.57
N PRO A 175 16.20 -16.40 -11.74
CA PRO A 175 16.35 -15.65 -12.97
C PRO A 175 17.80 -15.17 -13.18
N GLU A 176 18.60 -15.06 -12.10
CA GLU A 176 19.99 -14.61 -12.18
C GLU A 176 20.88 -15.70 -12.84
N ALA A 177 20.63 -16.97 -12.54
CA ALA A 177 21.35 -18.08 -13.14
C ALA A 177 21.15 -18.15 -14.65
N ARG A 178 19.96 -17.81 -15.17
CA ARG A 178 19.68 -17.79 -16.60
C ARG A 178 20.37 -16.66 -17.36
N THR A 179 20.49 -15.49 -16.75
CA THR A 179 21.16 -14.34 -17.38
C THR A 179 22.66 -14.56 -17.49
N VAL A 180 23.27 -15.16 -16.47
CA VAL A 180 24.70 -15.55 -16.49
C VAL A 180 24.94 -16.63 -17.54
N GLN A 181 24.07 -17.63 -17.67
CA GLN A 181 24.19 -18.66 -18.70
C GLN A 181 24.07 -18.13 -20.12
N LEU A 182 23.19 -17.16 -20.38
CA LEU A 182 23.06 -16.54 -21.69
C LEU A 182 24.29 -15.67 -22.03
N THR A 183 24.85 -14.97 -21.04
CA THR A 183 26.05 -14.15 -21.24
C THR A 183 27.30 -15.03 -21.46
N THR A 184 27.43 -16.16 -20.75
CA THR A 184 28.53 -17.11 -20.97
C THR A 184 28.36 -17.93 -22.25
N ALA A 185 27.14 -18.24 -22.66
CA ALA A 185 26.89 -18.92 -23.95
C ALA A 185 27.17 -18.01 -25.15
N HIS A 186 26.98 -16.70 -25.03
CA HIS A 186 27.37 -15.72 -26.07
C HIS A 186 28.88 -15.43 -26.09
N ALA A 187 29.57 -15.66 -24.98
CA ALA A 187 31.02 -15.47 -24.89
C ALA A 187 31.84 -16.65 -25.43
N SER A 188 31.20 -17.81 -25.69
CA SER A 188 31.87 -19.04 -26.14
C SER A 188 31.51 -19.47 -27.58
N GLY A 189 30.77 -18.62 -28.31
CA GLY A 189 30.43 -18.90 -29.74
C GLY A 189 31.24 -17.98 -30.65
N ASP A 190 32.33 -18.50 -31.21
CA ASP A 190 32.94 -17.98 -32.43
C ASP A 190 31.92 -18.02 -33.58
N ASP A 191 32.03 -17.06 -34.47
CA ASP A 191 31.29 -16.78 -35.70
C ASP A 191 30.16 -15.73 -35.56
N ILE A 192 30.60 -14.49 -35.61
CA ILE A 192 29.72 -13.34 -35.92
C ILE A 192 29.76 -13.17 -37.44
N GLU A 193 28.74 -13.67 -38.15
CA GLU A 193 28.41 -13.13 -39.45
C GLU A 193 27.89 -11.71 -39.30
N ASP A 194 28.63 -10.77 -39.90
CA ASP A 194 28.34 -9.33 -39.94
C ASP A 194 27.10 -9.13 -40.86
N THR A 195 25.92 -9.08 -40.26
CA THR A 195 24.64 -8.81 -40.96
C THR A 195 24.23 -7.34 -40.87
N GLY A 196 25.17 -6.40 -40.70
CA GLY A 196 24.92 -4.98 -40.99
C GLY A 196 23.74 -4.26 -40.30
N GLU A 197 23.05 -4.88 -39.37
CA GLU A 197 22.03 -4.22 -38.58
C GLU A 197 22.67 -3.58 -37.32
N PRO A 198 22.31 -2.32 -36.98
CA PRO A 198 22.84 -1.70 -35.78
C PRO A 198 22.39 -2.51 -34.57
N VAL A 199 23.29 -3.30 -34.01
CA VAL A 199 23.13 -3.93 -32.71
C VAL A 199 22.98 -2.80 -31.70
N THR A 200 21.74 -2.54 -31.30
CA THR A 200 21.49 -1.83 -30.04
C THR A 200 21.99 -2.75 -28.94
N GLY A 201 23.28 -2.61 -28.64
CA GLY A 201 23.92 -3.27 -27.51
C GLY A 201 23.10 -3.07 -26.25
N PRO A 202 23.28 -3.91 -25.23
CA PRO A 202 22.66 -3.67 -23.96
C PRO A 202 22.97 -2.23 -23.57
N ILE A 203 21.93 -1.41 -23.43
CA ILE A 203 22.07 -0.11 -22.81
C ILE A 203 22.72 -0.41 -21.48
N GLY A 204 24.01 -0.13 -21.42
CA GLY A 204 24.83 -0.42 -20.26
C GLY A 204 24.10 0.13 -19.04
N THR A 205 24.20 -0.58 -17.97
CA THR A 205 23.88 -0.14 -16.61
C THR A 205 24.75 1.04 -16.14
N ALA A 206 25.30 1.78 -17.06
CA ALA A 206 25.69 3.15 -16.96
C ALA A 206 24.47 4.05 -17.20
N SER A 207 23.42 3.86 -16.38
CA SER A 207 22.77 5.04 -15.87
C SER A 207 23.87 5.76 -15.13
N ALA A 208 24.58 6.63 -15.88
CA ALA A 208 25.44 7.62 -15.28
C ALA A 208 24.66 8.13 -14.09
N ARG A 209 25.19 7.92 -12.88
CA ARG A 209 24.84 8.72 -11.73
C ARG A 209 25.14 10.15 -12.15
N GLU A 210 24.18 10.80 -12.82
CA GLU A 210 24.14 12.23 -12.74
C GLU A 210 24.22 12.55 -11.25
N PRO A 211 25.11 13.46 -10.84
CA PRO A 211 25.27 13.80 -9.45
C PRO A 211 23.89 14.14 -8.93
N GLY A 212 23.34 13.23 -8.10
CA GLY A 212 21.93 13.22 -7.73
C GLY A 212 21.58 14.59 -7.19
N THR A 213 20.82 15.32 -7.91
CA THR A 213 20.11 16.47 -7.36
C THR A 213 19.27 15.88 -6.25
N GLY A 214 19.71 16.06 -4.98
CA GLY A 214 19.10 15.39 -3.84
C GLY A 214 17.59 15.63 -3.84
N VAL A 215 16.80 14.65 -3.40
CA VAL A 215 15.32 14.70 -3.36
C VAL A 215 14.83 16.07 -2.86
N LEU A 216 15.46 16.62 -1.82
CA LEU A 216 15.13 17.93 -1.26
C LEU A 216 15.34 19.08 -2.26
N ARG A 217 16.40 19.06 -3.08
CA ARG A 217 16.64 20.07 -4.08
C ARG A 217 15.61 20.01 -5.21
N THR A 218 15.22 18.81 -5.61
CA THR A 218 14.14 18.60 -6.59
C THR A 218 12.79 19.04 -6.05
N MET A 219 12.50 18.73 -4.79
CA MET A 219 11.29 19.23 -4.10
C MET A 219 11.23 20.76 -4.08
N TRP A 220 12.35 21.40 -3.79
CA TRP A 220 12.42 22.88 -3.80
C TRP A 220 12.25 23.47 -5.19
N ARG A 221 12.87 22.86 -6.21
CA ARG A 221 12.73 23.30 -7.61
C ARG A 221 11.27 23.20 -8.10
N HIS A 222 10.57 22.10 -7.77
CA HIS A 222 9.19 21.84 -8.22
C HIS A 222 8.15 22.13 -7.13
N ARG A 223 8.50 22.96 -6.15
CA ARG A 223 7.61 23.30 -5.01
C ARG A 223 6.24 23.81 -5.44
N GLY A 224 6.13 24.50 -6.59
CA GLY A 224 4.87 25.04 -7.11
C GLY A 224 3.83 23.96 -7.45
N VAL A 225 4.26 22.82 -7.98
CA VAL A 225 3.41 21.67 -8.29
C VAL A 225 3.22 20.81 -7.05
N LEU A 226 4.31 20.52 -6.33
CA LEU A 226 4.29 19.63 -5.17
C LEU A 226 3.49 20.21 -3.99
N SER A 227 3.58 21.52 -3.70
CA SER A 227 2.79 22.15 -2.63
C SER A 227 1.30 22.30 -2.95
N ARG A 228 0.90 22.11 -4.20
CA ARG A 228 -0.50 22.25 -4.63
C ARG A 228 -1.09 20.89 -4.99
N LEU A 229 -0.71 20.35 -6.14
CA LEU A 229 -1.20 19.06 -6.61
C LEU A 229 -0.62 17.90 -5.77
N GLY A 230 0.64 17.99 -5.35
CA GLY A 230 1.28 16.98 -4.51
C GLY A 230 0.66 16.89 -3.12
N LEU A 231 0.29 18.01 -2.48
CA LEU A 231 -0.45 17.97 -1.20
C LEU A 231 -1.87 17.42 -1.36
N ALA A 232 -2.55 17.71 -2.48
CA ALA A 232 -3.83 17.08 -2.78
C ALA A 232 -3.68 15.55 -2.95
N ALA A 233 -2.62 15.08 -3.60
CA ALA A 233 -2.29 13.67 -3.71
C ALA A 233 -1.93 13.05 -2.36
N ALA A 234 -1.18 13.77 -1.51
CA ALA A 234 -0.86 13.34 -0.15
C ALA A 234 -2.11 13.22 0.74
N SER A 235 -3.10 14.13 0.59
CA SER A 235 -4.37 14.04 1.32
C SER A 235 -5.18 12.82 0.89
N LEU A 236 -5.18 12.44 -0.39
CA LEU A 236 -5.80 11.20 -0.85
C LEU A 236 -5.11 9.97 -0.23
N SER A 237 -3.78 9.94 -0.23
CA SER A 237 -3.01 8.88 0.42
C SER A 237 -3.31 8.79 1.92
N ALA A 238 -3.42 9.95 2.59
CA ALA A 238 -3.78 10.05 4.00
C ALA A 238 -5.16 9.46 4.30
N VAL A 239 -6.19 9.86 3.55
CA VAL A 239 -7.56 9.37 3.74
C VAL A 239 -7.67 7.87 3.47
N ARG A 240 -6.95 7.35 2.46
CA ARG A 240 -6.87 5.92 2.16
C ARG A 240 -6.21 5.12 3.28
N SER A 241 -5.11 5.63 3.83
CA SER A 241 -4.41 5.00 4.95
C SER A 241 -5.26 5.06 6.24
N ALA A 242 -5.89 6.20 6.51
CA ALA A 242 -6.80 6.36 7.64
C ALA A 242 -7.95 5.32 7.62
N ARG A 243 -8.51 5.00 6.44
CA ARG A 243 -9.55 3.98 6.30
C ARG A 243 -9.11 2.62 6.87
N GLN A 244 -7.87 2.21 6.61
CA GLN A 244 -7.35 0.92 7.08
C GLN A 244 -7.24 0.85 8.61
N VAL A 245 -7.09 1.98 9.27
CA VAL A 245 -6.99 2.07 10.73
C VAL A 245 -8.35 2.35 11.36
N VAL A 246 -9.11 3.31 10.83
CA VAL A 246 -10.39 3.75 11.41
C VAL A 246 -11.45 2.65 11.33
N LEU A 247 -11.57 1.93 10.21
CA LEU A 247 -12.64 0.92 10.08
C LEU A 247 -12.53 -0.19 11.12
N PRO A 248 -11.40 -0.87 11.31
CA PRO A 248 -11.31 -1.89 12.37
C PRO A 248 -11.48 -1.31 13.77
N LEU A 249 -10.87 -0.16 14.07
CA LEU A 249 -11.00 0.53 15.35
C LEU A 249 -12.45 0.93 15.65
N TRP A 250 -13.17 1.39 14.63
CA TRP A 250 -14.58 1.75 14.76
C TRP A 250 -15.42 0.54 15.16
N GLY A 251 -15.20 -0.59 14.49
CA GLY A 251 -15.88 -1.84 14.86
C GLY A 251 -15.64 -2.23 16.30
N VAL A 252 -14.39 -2.13 16.79
CA VAL A 252 -14.05 -2.40 18.21
C VAL A 252 -14.74 -1.40 19.12
N SER A 253 -14.73 -0.09 18.79
CA SER A 253 -15.28 0.95 19.65
C SER A 253 -16.80 0.90 19.83
N ILE A 254 -17.52 0.33 18.86
CA ILE A 254 -18.97 0.09 18.97
C ILE A 254 -19.31 -1.33 19.45
N GLY A 255 -18.31 -2.09 19.91
CA GLY A 255 -18.50 -3.41 20.55
C GLY A 255 -18.80 -4.56 19.58
N LEU A 256 -18.42 -4.46 18.30
CA LEU A 256 -18.58 -5.57 17.36
C LEU A 256 -17.54 -6.66 17.60
N ASP A 257 -17.97 -7.90 17.37
CA ASP A 257 -17.06 -9.05 17.40
C ASP A 257 -16.06 -9.04 16.22
N ALA A 258 -14.96 -9.73 16.40
CA ALA A 258 -13.86 -9.79 15.44
C ALA A 258 -14.30 -10.32 14.06
N GLN A 259 -15.25 -11.29 14.04
CA GLN A 259 -15.75 -11.86 12.78
C GLN A 259 -16.56 -10.83 11.99
N THR A 260 -17.45 -10.08 12.64
CA THR A 260 -18.24 -9.03 12.00
C THR A 260 -17.32 -7.91 11.47
N ILE A 261 -16.31 -7.50 12.23
CA ILE A 261 -15.31 -6.52 11.80
C ILE A 261 -14.60 -7.01 10.52
N ALA A 262 -14.11 -8.26 10.53
CA ALA A 262 -13.44 -8.85 9.37
C ALA A 262 -14.35 -8.90 8.14
N LEU A 263 -15.62 -9.27 8.30
CA LEU A 263 -16.60 -9.31 7.20
C LEU A 263 -16.87 -7.92 6.62
N VAL A 264 -17.10 -6.90 7.45
CA VAL A 264 -17.36 -5.53 6.99
C VAL A 264 -16.15 -4.96 6.24
N VAL A 265 -14.94 -5.15 6.78
CA VAL A 265 -13.70 -4.75 6.12
C VAL A 265 -13.49 -5.52 4.82
N GLY A 266 -13.78 -6.83 4.82
CA GLY A 266 -13.72 -7.68 3.63
C GLY A 266 -14.68 -7.22 2.53
N VAL A 267 -15.94 -6.95 2.85
CA VAL A 267 -16.93 -6.42 1.90
C VAL A 267 -16.50 -5.07 1.34
N SER A 268 -15.99 -4.17 2.19
CA SER A 268 -15.44 -2.88 1.76
C SER A 268 -14.23 -3.07 0.81
N GLY A 269 -13.39 -4.08 1.08
CA GLY A 269 -12.27 -4.48 0.20
C GLY A 269 -12.73 -5.12 -1.12
N ALA A 270 -13.81 -5.89 -1.10
CA ALA A 270 -14.42 -6.47 -2.30
C ALA A 270 -14.92 -5.39 -3.26
N ILE A 271 -15.60 -4.37 -2.72
CA ILE A 271 -16.07 -3.21 -3.48
C ILE A 271 -14.88 -2.45 -4.08
N ASP A 272 -13.84 -2.21 -3.30
CA ASP A 272 -12.59 -1.58 -3.76
C ASP A 272 -11.96 -2.37 -4.92
N PHE A 273 -11.84 -3.68 -4.77
CA PHE A 273 -11.28 -4.56 -5.79
C PHE A 273 -12.13 -4.58 -7.07
N ALA A 274 -13.44 -4.67 -6.96
CA ALA A 274 -14.35 -4.68 -8.11
C ALA A 274 -14.27 -3.38 -8.94
N LEU A 275 -14.08 -2.23 -8.26
CA LEU A 275 -13.99 -0.92 -8.91
C LEU A 275 -12.59 -0.57 -9.41
N PHE A 276 -11.57 -1.35 -9.06
CA PHE A 276 -10.19 -1.11 -9.49
C PHE A 276 -10.03 -0.96 -11.00
N TYR A 277 -10.63 -1.88 -11.75
CA TYR A 277 -10.56 -1.86 -13.21
C TYR A 277 -11.37 -0.71 -13.81
N ALA A 278 -12.56 -0.43 -13.24
CA ALA A 278 -13.43 0.66 -13.67
C ALA A 278 -12.76 2.04 -13.47
N SER A 279 -11.97 2.21 -12.41
CA SER A 279 -11.21 3.45 -12.16
C SER A 279 -10.28 3.80 -13.32
N GLY A 280 -9.54 2.81 -13.86
CA GLY A 280 -8.67 3.01 -15.02
C GLY A 280 -9.46 3.49 -16.24
N GLN A 281 -10.57 2.83 -16.56
CA GLN A 281 -11.44 3.20 -17.69
C GLN A 281 -12.04 4.61 -17.54
N VAL A 282 -12.44 4.99 -16.33
CA VAL A 282 -12.95 6.34 -16.05
C VAL A 282 -11.86 7.38 -16.27
N MET A 283 -10.63 7.12 -15.80
CA MET A 283 -9.50 8.02 -16.00
C MET A 283 -9.14 8.22 -17.48
N ASP A 284 -9.22 7.15 -18.28
CA ASP A 284 -8.86 7.19 -19.69
C ASP A 284 -9.95 7.85 -20.53
N ARG A 285 -11.23 7.60 -20.21
CA ARG A 285 -12.37 8.13 -20.98
C ARG A 285 -12.78 9.54 -20.59
N PHE A 286 -12.81 9.87 -19.30
CA PHE A 286 -13.34 11.14 -18.79
C PHE A 286 -12.24 12.05 -18.21
N GLY A 287 -11.02 11.53 -18.04
CA GLY A 287 -9.89 12.27 -17.48
C GLY A 287 -9.71 12.06 -15.98
N ARG A 288 -8.54 12.45 -15.50
CA ARG A 288 -8.07 12.18 -14.12
C ARG A 288 -8.96 12.77 -13.03
N LEU A 289 -9.55 13.95 -13.31
CA LEU A 289 -10.41 14.63 -12.34
C LEU A 289 -11.68 13.84 -12.03
N TRP A 290 -12.26 13.15 -13.02
CA TRP A 290 -13.48 12.36 -12.85
C TRP A 290 -13.30 11.08 -12.01
N ALA A 291 -12.07 10.64 -11.80
CA ALA A 291 -11.76 9.58 -10.84
C ALA A 291 -11.40 10.18 -9.47
N ALA A 292 -10.54 11.23 -9.43
CA ALA A 292 -10.04 11.79 -8.19
C ALA A 292 -11.11 12.51 -7.36
N LEU A 293 -11.94 13.35 -8.00
CA LEU A 293 -12.90 14.20 -7.30
C LEU A 293 -14.05 13.38 -6.65
N PRO A 294 -14.75 12.48 -7.37
CA PRO A 294 -15.78 11.66 -6.75
C PRO A 294 -15.22 10.75 -5.65
N ALA A 295 -14.04 10.17 -5.86
CA ALA A 295 -13.38 9.33 -4.86
C ALA A 295 -13.14 10.10 -3.55
N MET A 296 -12.55 11.30 -3.63
CA MET A 296 -12.28 12.12 -2.45
C MET A 296 -13.55 12.63 -1.78
N LEU A 297 -14.58 12.99 -2.56
CA LEU A 297 -15.87 13.41 -2.01
C LEU A 297 -16.56 12.24 -1.28
N LEU A 298 -16.60 11.04 -1.88
CA LEU A 298 -17.19 9.87 -1.23
C LEU A 298 -16.43 9.51 0.06
N MET A 299 -15.10 9.53 0.03
CA MET A 299 -14.32 9.23 1.22
C MET A 299 -14.44 10.34 2.27
N GLY A 300 -14.38 11.61 1.88
CA GLY A 300 -14.51 12.75 2.77
C GLY A 300 -15.88 12.82 3.43
N LEU A 301 -16.96 12.74 2.65
CA LEU A 301 -18.33 12.71 3.16
C LEU A 301 -18.62 11.44 3.95
N GLY A 302 -18.12 10.29 3.51
CA GLY A 302 -18.24 9.02 4.21
C GLY A 302 -17.65 9.07 5.62
N PHE A 303 -16.42 9.58 5.78
CA PHE A 303 -15.79 9.76 7.09
C PHE A 303 -16.53 10.81 7.94
N THR A 304 -16.94 11.93 7.33
CA THR A 304 -17.71 12.95 8.04
C THR A 304 -19.03 12.40 8.53
N ALA A 305 -19.76 11.67 7.69
CA ALA A 305 -21.03 11.08 8.09
C ALA A 305 -20.85 9.98 9.15
N LEU A 306 -19.82 9.13 8.99
CA LEU A 306 -19.47 8.12 9.98
C LEU A 306 -19.27 8.74 11.37
N SER A 307 -18.61 9.91 11.46
CA SER A 307 -18.32 10.58 12.73
C SER A 307 -19.55 10.93 13.57
N PHE A 308 -20.74 11.01 12.98
CA PHE A 308 -22.00 11.30 13.67
C PHE A 308 -22.81 10.04 14.05
N THR A 309 -22.32 8.85 13.76
CA THR A 309 -23.09 7.60 13.91
C THR A 309 -22.59 6.68 15.01
N HIS A 310 -21.63 7.15 15.83
CA HIS A 310 -20.98 6.32 16.85
C HIS A 310 -21.93 5.88 17.96
N ASP A 311 -22.74 6.79 18.48
CA ASP A 311 -23.54 6.57 19.69
C ASP A 311 -25.03 6.26 19.40
N GLY A 312 -25.36 5.98 18.14
CA GLY A 312 -26.74 5.69 17.73
C GLY A 312 -27.14 4.23 17.84
N ASP A 313 -28.43 3.96 18.03
CA ASP A 313 -29.00 2.59 18.15
C ASP A 313 -28.67 1.66 16.95
N GLN A 314 -28.30 2.23 15.81
CA GLN A 314 -27.99 1.51 14.58
C GLN A 314 -26.51 1.69 14.16
N ALA A 315 -25.59 1.90 15.11
CA ALA A 315 -24.19 2.16 14.84
C ALA A 315 -23.55 1.09 13.93
N ALA A 316 -23.87 -0.20 14.15
CA ALA A 316 -23.38 -1.30 13.32
C ALA A 316 -23.84 -1.23 11.87
N MET A 317 -25.10 -0.86 11.62
CA MET A 317 -25.65 -0.70 10.26
C MET A 317 -24.97 0.49 9.55
N TRP A 318 -24.84 1.62 10.23
CA TRP A 318 -24.17 2.80 9.68
C TRP A 318 -22.69 2.53 9.41
N PHE A 319 -22.02 1.81 10.31
CA PHE A 319 -20.65 1.37 10.10
C PHE A 319 -20.51 0.55 8.81
N ALA A 320 -21.34 -0.47 8.61
CA ALA A 320 -21.31 -1.29 7.40
C ALA A 320 -21.57 -0.46 6.13
N LEU A 321 -22.57 0.46 6.17
CA LEU A 321 -22.89 1.34 5.06
C LEU A 321 -21.71 2.26 4.71
N PHE A 322 -21.13 2.95 5.69
CA PHE A 322 -20.03 3.88 5.42
C PHE A 322 -18.74 3.16 5.10
N ALA A 323 -18.48 1.96 5.62
CA ALA A 323 -17.39 1.11 5.17
C ALA A 323 -17.50 0.77 3.67
N ALA A 324 -18.71 0.48 3.18
CA ALA A 324 -18.98 0.26 1.76
C ALA A 324 -18.75 1.54 0.94
N VAL A 325 -19.27 2.70 1.39
CA VAL A 325 -19.06 4.01 0.72
C VAL A 325 -17.56 4.34 0.63
N LEU A 326 -16.81 4.14 1.71
CA LEU A 326 -15.35 4.31 1.73
C LEU A 326 -14.66 3.32 0.79
N GLY A 327 -15.18 2.09 0.65
CA GLY A 327 -14.73 1.09 -0.32
C GLY A 327 -14.91 1.57 -1.76
N VAL A 328 -16.07 2.14 -2.09
CA VAL A 328 -16.34 2.74 -3.41
C VAL A 328 -15.35 3.88 -3.70
N GLY A 329 -15.20 4.82 -2.77
CA GLY A 329 -14.25 5.94 -2.93
C GLY A 329 -12.82 5.46 -3.13
N ASN A 330 -12.37 4.46 -2.35
CA ASN A 330 -11.03 3.90 -2.49
C ASN A 330 -10.82 3.20 -3.83
N GLY A 331 -11.79 2.41 -4.29
CA GLY A 331 -11.75 1.72 -5.58
C GLY A 331 -11.66 2.68 -6.76
N LEU A 332 -12.50 3.73 -6.76
CA LEU A 332 -12.47 4.78 -7.78
C LEU A 332 -11.16 5.57 -7.82
N SER A 333 -10.43 5.64 -6.71
CA SER A 333 -9.13 6.32 -6.63
C SER A 333 -7.94 5.46 -7.05
N SER A 334 -8.17 4.25 -7.52
CA SER A 334 -7.12 3.29 -7.84
C SER A 334 -6.25 3.75 -9.00
N GLY A 335 -4.92 3.74 -8.80
CA GLY A 335 -3.96 4.17 -9.83
C GLY A 335 -3.80 5.68 -9.99
N ILE A 336 -4.70 6.51 -9.45
CA ILE A 336 -4.71 7.96 -9.68
C ILE A 336 -3.43 8.66 -9.19
N LEU A 337 -2.85 8.22 -8.08
CA LEU A 337 -1.62 8.80 -7.54
C LEU A 337 -0.43 8.61 -8.48
N LEU A 338 -0.33 7.44 -9.12
CA LEU A 338 0.73 7.15 -10.08
C LEU A 338 0.53 7.91 -11.38
N THR A 339 -0.70 7.95 -11.90
CA THR A 339 -1.03 8.68 -13.13
C THR A 339 -0.85 10.18 -12.98
N LEU A 340 -1.35 10.78 -11.90
CA LEU A 340 -1.16 12.22 -11.66
C LEU A 340 0.31 12.59 -11.51
N GLY A 341 1.11 11.74 -10.85
CA GLY A 341 2.55 11.93 -10.74
C GLY A 341 3.24 11.89 -12.10
N ALA A 342 2.88 10.91 -12.94
CA ALA A 342 3.43 10.78 -14.29
C ALA A 342 3.01 11.93 -15.21
N ASP A 343 1.73 12.32 -15.17
CA ASP A 343 1.19 13.41 -16.01
C ASP A 343 1.75 14.80 -15.61
N ALA A 344 2.10 14.98 -14.33
CA ALA A 344 2.68 16.24 -13.83
C ALA A 344 4.21 16.27 -13.90
N ALA A 345 4.87 15.16 -14.25
CA ALA A 345 6.32 15.07 -14.28
C ALA A 345 6.91 15.89 -15.44
N PRO A 346 7.94 16.72 -15.18
CA PRO A 346 8.64 17.44 -16.24
C PRO A 346 9.44 16.46 -17.10
N GLN A 347 9.49 16.74 -18.41
CA GLN A 347 10.20 15.88 -19.37
C GLN A 347 11.72 15.82 -19.12
N THR A 348 12.29 16.86 -18.51
CA THR A 348 13.75 16.98 -18.28
C THR A 348 14.27 16.10 -17.15
N GLU A 349 13.51 15.91 -16.07
CA GLU A 349 13.95 15.17 -14.87
C GLU A 349 12.79 14.31 -14.28
N PRO A 350 12.16 13.41 -15.05
CA PRO A 350 10.95 12.72 -14.61
C PRO A 350 11.19 11.81 -13.39
N ALA A 351 12.33 11.14 -13.34
CA ALA A 351 12.64 10.19 -12.25
C ALA A 351 12.81 10.90 -10.89
N ALA A 352 13.53 12.03 -10.86
CA ALA A 352 13.74 12.79 -9.63
C ALA A 352 12.43 13.44 -9.13
N PHE A 353 11.58 13.91 -10.05
CA PHE A 353 10.25 14.44 -9.72
C PHE A 353 9.34 13.33 -9.16
N LEU A 354 9.27 12.18 -9.81
CA LEU A 354 8.45 11.04 -9.35
C LEU A 354 8.91 10.52 -7.99
N GLY A 355 10.22 10.53 -7.72
CA GLY A 355 10.75 10.23 -6.38
C GLY A 355 10.24 11.21 -5.33
N SER A 356 10.29 12.52 -5.62
CA SER A 356 9.77 13.57 -4.73
C SER A 356 8.25 13.48 -4.54
N TRP A 357 7.51 13.20 -5.61
CA TRP A 357 6.07 12.96 -5.60
C TRP A 357 5.70 11.80 -4.70
N ARG A 358 6.38 10.66 -4.88
CA ARG A 358 6.15 9.46 -4.09
C ARG A 358 6.47 9.68 -2.62
N THR A 359 7.59 10.34 -2.30
CA THR A 359 7.93 10.69 -0.91
C THR A 359 6.80 11.49 -0.25
N LEU A 360 6.23 12.47 -0.95
CA LEU A 360 5.15 13.30 -0.44
C LEU A 360 3.85 12.52 -0.23
N THR A 361 3.48 11.66 -1.18
CA THR A 361 2.27 10.82 -1.08
C THR A 361 2.42 9.76 0.01
N ASP A 362 3.57 9.14 0.13
CA ASP A 362 3.86 8.13 1.16
C ASP A 362 3.89 8.77 2.55
N ALA A 363 4.44 10.00 2.68
CA ALA A 363 4.39 10.77 3.92
C ALA A 363 2.94 11.08 4.35
N GLY A 364 2.07 11.44 3.40
CA GLY A 364 0.64 11.62 3.68
C GLY A 364 -0.01 10.36 4.25
N GLY A 365 0.26 9.20 3.62
CA GLY A 365 -0.22 7.90 4.11
C GLY A 365 0.32 7.53 5.49
N ALA A 366 1.61 7.80 5.74
CA ALA A 366 2.26 7.46 7.02
C ALA A 366 1.81 8.36 8.19
N ILE A 367 1.53 9.64 7.92
CA ILE A 367 1.09 10.59 8.96
C ILE A 367 -0.37 10.32 9.39
N ALA A 368 -1.22 9.83 8.51
CA ALA A 368 -2.64 9.68 8.78
C ALA A 368 -2.98 8.79 9.98
N PRO A 369 -2.39 7.58 10.17
CA PRO A 369 -2.63 6.77 11.36
C PRO A 369 -2.20 7.47 12.66
N LEU A 370 -1.11 8.25 12.61
CA LEU A 370 -0.63 9.02 13.76
C LEU A 370 -1.59 10.17 14.11
N VAL A 371 -2.14 10.85 13.10
CA VAL A 371 -3.17 11.88 13.29
C VAL A 371 -4.43 11.24 13.87
N VAL A 372 -4.88 10.11 13.33
CA VAL A 372 -6.05 9.37 13.87
C VAL A 372 -5.82 9.01 15.33
N SER A 373 -4.66 8.42 15.67
CA SER A 373 -4.32 8.05 17.05
C SER A 373 -4.26 9.28 17.97
N GLY A 374 -3.57 10.34 17.56
CA GLY A 374 -3.42 11.56 18.36
C GLY A 374 -4.75 12.27 18.61
N VAL A 375 -5.60 12.39 17.57
CA VAL A 375 -6.93 13.00 17.70
C VAL A 375 -7.86 12.11 18.54
N ALA A 376 -7.81 10.78 18.34
CA ALA A 376 -8.59 9.86 19.15
C ALA A 376 -8.20 9.91 20.64
N ALA A 377 -6.90 10.05 20.94
CA ALA A 377 -6.40 10.20 22.30
C ALA A 377 -6.80 11.54 22.94
N ALA A 378 -6.80 12.64 22.17
CA ALA A 378 -7.11 13.97 22.67
C ALA A 378 -8.64 14.23 22.81
N PHE A 379 -9.45 13.59 21.97
CA PHE A 379 -10.90 13.79 21.88
C PHE A 379 -11.67 12.47 21.82
N SER A 380 -11.84 11.92 20.62
CA SER A 380 -12.50 10.63 20.39
C SER A 380 -12.21 10.10 18.98
N LEU A 381 -12.51 8.81 18.75
CA LEU A 381 -12.42 8.20 17.41
C LEU A 381 -13.40 8.85 16.42
N ALA A 382 -14.56 9.27 16.89
CA ALA A 382 -15.55 9.98 16.08
C ALA A 382 -14.99 11.31 15.56
N VAL A 383 -14.34 12.11 16.44
CA VAL A 383 -13.65 13.35 16.04
C VAL A 383 -12.50 13.04 15.07
N ALA A 384 -11.73 11.98 15.30
CA ALA A 384 -10.65 11.58 14.39
C ALA A 384 -11.19 11.24 12.99
N ALA A 385 -12.30 10.50 12.89
CA ALA A 385 -12.98 10.24 11.63
C ALA A 385 -13.46 11.53 10.96
N GLY A 386 -14.05 12.46 11.70
CA GLY A 386 -14.46 13.76 11.20
C GLY A 386 -13.30 14.59 10.64
N VAL A 387 -12.15 14.61 11.32
CA VAL A 387 -10.92 15.27 10.84
C VAL A 387 -10.46 14.65 9.51
N MET A 388 -10.46 13.32 9.38
CA MET A 388 -10.14 12.66 8.11
C MET A 388 -11.17 13.01 7.02
N GLY A 389 -12.44 13.15 7.38
CA GLY A 389 -13.50 13.63 6.50
C GLY A 389 -13.22 15.03 5.96
N ILE A 390 -12.84 15.97 6.83
CA ILE A 390 -12.47 17.33 6.44
C ILE A 390 -11.26 17.33 5.52
N ILE A 391 -10.22 16.54 5.83
CA ILE A 391 -9.04 16.38 4.95
C ILE A 391 -9.46 15.87 3.57
N GLY A 392 -10.40 14.92 3.52
CA GLY A 392 -10.98 14.41 2.27
C GLY A 392 -11.69 15.50 1.46
N ILE A 393 -12.55 16.29 2.09
CA ILE A 393 -13.29 17.38 1.42
C ILE A 393 -12.33 18.48 0.94
N VAL A 394 -11.38 18.90 1.77
CA VAL A 394 -10.36 19.89 1.39
C VAL A 394 -9.50 19.36 0.23
N GLY A 395 -9.13 18.08 0.27
CA GLY A 395 -8.42 17.41 -0.83
C GLY A 395 -9.24 17.36 -2.12
N ALA A 396 -10.56 17.13 -2.04
CA ALA A 396 -11.45 17.18 -3.19
C ALA A 396 -11.47 18.58 -3.84
N VAL A 397 -11.58 19.64 -3.03
CA VAL A 397 -11.50 21.04 -3.50
C VAL A 397 -10.13 21.31 -4.12
N ALA A 398 -9.05 20.81 -3.50
CA ALA A 398 -7.70 20.94 -4.05
C ALA A 398 -7.56 20.22 -5.40
N PHE A 399 -8.08 19.02 -5.57
CA PHE A 399 -8.10 18.33 -6.88
C PHE A 399 -8.92 19.09 -7.92
N ALA A 400 -10.11 19.56 -7.58
CA ALA A 400 -10.94 20.37 -8.49
C ALA A 400 -10.21 21.63 -8.96
N ARG A 401 -9.40 22.25 -8.08
CA ARG A 401 -8.67 23.49 -8.34
C ARG A 401 -7.38 23.28 -9.13
N TRP A 402 -6.62 22.20 -8.84
CA TRP A 402 -5.26 22.06 -9.32
C TRP A 402 -5.07 21.04 -10.44
N VAL A 403 -5.88 19.97 -10.51
CA VAL A 403 -5.76 18.99 -11.62
C VAL A 403 -5.94 19.66 -12.98
N PRO A 404 -6.95 20.54 -13.22
CA PRO A 404 -7.11 21.17 -14.53
C PRO A 404 -5.96 22.12 -14.94
N ARG A 405 -5.12 22.53 -13.97
CA ARG A 405 -4.01 23.46 -14.19
C ARG A 405 -2.68 22.77 -14.48
N PHE A 406 -2.46 21.61 -13.88
CA PHE A 406 -1.17 20.91 -13.93
C PHE A 406 -1.20 19.64 -14.78
N VAL A 407 -2.38 19.11 -15.06
CA VAL A 407 -2.54 17.89 -15.87
C VAL A 407 -3.15 18.27 -17.21
N PRO A 408 -2.46 17.97 -18.33
CA PRO A 408 -3.01 18.22 -19.66
C PRO A 408 -4.33 17.47 -19.85
N ARG A 409 -5.31 18.12 -20.45
CA ARG A 409 -6.53 17.41 -20.87
C ARG A 409 -6.13 16.42 -21.96
N SER A 410 -6.43 15.13 -21.80
CA SER A 410 -6.35 14.19 -22.91
C SER A 410 -7.22 14.75 -24.03
N ARG A 411 -6.62 15.05 -25.16
CA ARG A 411 -7.40 15.34 -26.38
C ARG A 411 -8.06 14.00 -26.74
N ALA A 412 -9.38 13.96 -26.62
CA ALA A 412 -10.21 12.86 -27.10
C ALA A 412 -10.07 12.75 -28.62
#